data_c7cd8fc3449dc08d50a983fc656da1ff
#
_entry.id   c7cd8fc3449dc08d50a983fc656da1ff
#
_cell.length_a   1.000
_cell.length_b   1.000
_cell.length_c   1.000
_cell.angle_alpha   90.00
_cell.angle_beta   90.00
_cell.angle_gamma   90.00
#
_symmetry.space_group_name_H-M   'P 1'
#
loop_
_entity.id
_entity.type
_entity.pdbx_description
1 polymer ?
#
loop_
_entity_poly.entity_id
_entity_poly.type
_entity_poly.pdbx_seq_one_letter_code
_entity_poly.pdbx_strand_id
1 'polypeptide(L)'
;MDSRHAKLTISTRRLSSKNENYILFECRQMDDEIRHDQASNQMHQYQAARNLIRGLAHEIKNPLGGIRGAAQLLQYEVDQQERDQCAELIIEQADRLRELVDRLLGPNQLPHKSYGNIHQALESVIKLSMLDNSANITLVKDYDPSIPNVYIDQSKIQQVVLNIIRNAQQALVDGGEIRIKTRINHQHRRPGKAPKKTLLIQISDNGPGIDKNLKETLFYPMITNKENGSGLGLSIAQTLVDQHDGHIDCDSWPGHT
;
A
#
# COMPACT_ATOMS: atom_id res chain seq x y z
N MET A 1 -35.57 31.40 -2.05
CA MET A 1 -35.69 30.63 -0.79
C MET A 1 -34.61 29.55 -0.81
N ASP A 2 -33.58 29.78 -0.07
CA ASP A 2 -32.38 28.93 -0.08
C ASP A 2 -32.60 27.77 0.91
N SER A 3 -32.86 26.58 0.39
CA SER A 3 -33.11 25.39 1.21
C SER A 3 -31.79 24.85 1.74
N ARG A 4 -31.34 25.31 2.90
CA ARG A 4 -30.18 24.76 3.58
C ARG A 4 -30.54 23.39 4.17
N HIS A 5 -30.01 22.34 3.58
CA HIS A 5 -30.10 20.99 4.14
C HIS A 5 -29.01 20.80 5.20
N ALA A 6 -29.39 20.67 6.46
CA ALA A 6 -28.50 20.27 7.53
C ALA A 6 -28.56 18.74 7.72
N LYS A 7 -27.40 18.07 7.79
CA LYS A 7 -27.34 16.66 8.22
C LYS A 7 -27.23 16.62 9.73
N LEU A 8 -28.09 15.82 10.36
CA LEU A 8 -28.16 15.64 11.81
C LEU A 8 -27.85 14.19 12.15
N THR A 9 -26.99 13.99 13.14
CA THR A 9 -26.84 12.69 13.82
C THR A 9 -27.82 12.68 14.99
N ILE A 10 -28.71 11.67 15.04
CA ILE A 10 -29.66 11.48 16.11
C ILE A 10 -29.28 10.23 16.89
N SER A 11 -28.95 10.39 18.15
CA SER A 11 -28.79 9.27 19.09
C SER A 11 -29.99 9.19 20.02
N THR A 12 -30.43 7.97 20.34
CA THR A 12 -31.54 7.73 21.22
C THR A 12 -31.10 6.89 22.41
N ARG A 13 -31.44 7.32 23.63
CA ARG A 13 -31.19 6.56 24.83
C ARG A 13 -32.48 6.43 25.65
N ARG A 14 -32.81 5.21 26.07
CA ARG A 14 -33.90 4.96 26.96
C ARG A 14 -33.46 5.28 28.42
N LEU A 15 -34.21 6.11 29.10
CA LEU A 15 -34.04 6.43 30.50
C LEU A 15 -35.25 5.92 31.26
N SER A 16 -35.03 5.23 32.36
CA SER A 16 -36.10 4.80 33.29
C SER A 16 -35.91 5.50 34.60
N SER A 17 -36.93 6.24 35.06
CA SER A 17 -36.93 6.91 36.34
C SER A 17 -38.32 6.79 36.97
N LYS A 18 -38.39 6.33 38.21
CA LYS A 18 -39.62 6.31 39.07
C LYS A 18 -40.88 5.81 38.36
N ASN A 19 -40.85 4.61 37.74
CA ASN A 19 -41.97 3.97 37.03
C ASN A 19 -42.38 4.59 35.69
N GLU A 20 -41.61 5.54 35.14
CA GLU A 20 -41.84 6.09 33.82
C GLU A 20 -40.63 5.85 32.90
N ASN A 21 -40.92 5.60 31.63
CA ASN A 21 -39.90 5.39 30.61
C ASN A 21 -39.81 6.63 29.72
N TYR A 22 -38.65 7.21 29.66
CA TYR A 22 -38.34 8.35 28.77
C TYR A 22 -37.41 7.90 27.63
N ILE A 23 -37.54 8.56 26.50
CA ILE A 23 -36.59 8.44 25.39
C ILE A 23 -35.91 9.80 25.26
N LEU A 24 -34.60 9.80 25.52
CA LEU A 24 -33.76 10.98 25.26
C LEU A 24 -33.36 10.96 23.81
N PHE A 25 -33.65 12.02 23.08
CA PHE A 25 -33.17 12.29 21.74
C PHE A 25 -32.06 13.34 21.81
N GLU A 26 -30.85 12.97 21.42
CA GLU A 26 -29.73 13.90 21.27
C GLU A 26 -29.51 14.14 19.77
N CYS A 27 -29.70 15.39 19.33
CA CYS A 27 -29.50 15.80 17.97
C CYS A 27 -28.21 16.65 17.88
N ARG A 28 -27.23 16.21 17.11
CA ARG A 28 -26.02 17.00 16.83
C ARG A 28 -25.98 17.35 15.36
N GLN A 29 -25.61 18.59 15.08
CA GLN A 29 -25.39 19.02 13.71
C GLN A 29 -24.05 18.46 13.24
N MET A 30 -24.07 17.73 12.13
CA MET A 30 -22.95 16.96 11.61
C MET A 30 -21.83 17.83 10.96
N ASP A 31 -22.11 19.12 10.75
CA ASP A 31 -21.19 20.03 10.03
C ASP A 31 -19.89 20.28 10.82
N ASP A 32 -19.93 20.28 12.14
CA ASP A 32 -18.73 20.52 12.96
C ASP A 32 -17.84 19.27 13.08
N GLU A 33 -18.42 18.07 13.15
CA GLU A 33 -17.65 16.82 13.15
C GLU A 33 -16.99 16.60 11.79
N ILE A 34 -17.71 16.84 10.69
CA ILE A 34 -17.16 16.73 9.33
C ILE A 34 -16.04 17.75 9.11
N ARG A 35 -16.14 18.96 9.60
CA ARG A 35 -15.09 19.98 9.51
C ARG A 35 -13.85 19.61 10.33
N HIS A 36 -14.04 19.07 11.53
CA HIS A 36 -12.95 18.59 12.37
C HIS A 36 -12.23 17.39 11.73
N ASP A 37 -12.97 16.44 11.19
CA ASP A 37 -12.41 15.28 10.49
C ASP A 37 -11.69 15.70 9.20
N GLN A 38 -12.25 16.65 8.45
CA GLN A 38 -11.61 17.19 7.25
C GLN A 38 -10.34 17.98 7.58
N ALA A 39 -10.34 18.80 8.63
CA ALA A 39 -9.18 19.56 9.08
C ALA A 39 -8.07 18.61 9.61
N SER A 40 -8.46 17.58 10.36
CA SER A 40 -7.54 16.54 10.84
C SER A 40 -6.92 15.77 9.68
N ASN A 41 -7.73 15.32 8.71
CA ASN A 41 -7.26 14.62 7.51
C ASN A 41 -6.33 15.50 6.66
N GLN A 42 -6.63 16.80 6.49
CA GLN A 42 -5.73 17.73 5.80
C GLN A 42 -4.40 17.89 6.53
N MET A 43 -4.41 17.97 7.85
CA MET A 43 -3.20 18.09 8.65
C MET A 43 -2.35 16.81 8.56
N HIS A 44 -2.97 15.64 8.59
CA HIS A 44 -2.28 14.35 8.42
C HIS A 44 -1.68 14.23 7.00
N GLN A 45 -2.42 14.65 5.97
CA GLN A 45 -1.92 14.69 4.58
C GLN A 45 -0.72 15.65 4.45
N TYR A 46 -0.79 16.83 5.08
CA TYR A 46 0.30 17.79 5.05
C TYR A 46 1.56 17.28 5.77
N GLN A 47 1.38 16.63 6.92
CA GLN A 47 2.49 16.02 7.66
C GLN A 47 3.10 14.85 6.90
N ALA A 48 2.27 13.99 6.29
CA ALA A 48 2.73 12.91 5.44
C ALA A 48 3.53 13.43 4.24
N ALA A 49 3.05 14.47 3.56
CA ALA A 49 3.76 15.11 2.45
C ALA A 49 5.11 15.71 2.88
N ARG A 50 5.19 16.36 4.05
CA ARG A 50 6.45 16.87 4.59
C ARG A 50 7.45 15.76 4.92
N ASN A 51 6.99 14.68 5.53
CA ASN A 51 7.83 13.53 5.83
C ASN A 51 8.32 12.85 4.56
N LEU A 52 7.46 12.73 3.56
CA LEU A 52 7.82 12.27 2.22
C LEU A 52 8.95 13.09 1.62
N ILE A 53 8.80 14.43 1.56
CA ILE A 53 9.81 15.34 0.99
C ILE A 53 11.14 15.21 1.75
N ARG A 54 11.10 15.09 3.08
CA ARG A 54 12.30 14.92 3.90
C ARG A 54 12.99 13.58 3.63
N GLY A 55 12.23 12.47 3.59
CA GLY A 55 12.75 11.15 3.27
C GLY A 55 13.37 11.11 1.88
N LEU A 56 12.67 11.65 0.88
CA LEU A 56 13.18 11.83 -0.48
C LEU A 56 14.51 12.59 -0.54
N ALA A 57 14.57 13.69 0.17
CA ALA A 57 15.80 14.49 0.20
C ALA A 57 16.99 13.69 0.76
N HIS A 58 16.77 12.84 1.76
CA HIS A 58 17.79 11.95 2.30
C HIS A 58 18.15 10.83 1.32
N GLU A 59 17.18 10.16 0.73
CA GLU A 59 17.41 9.06 -0.21
C GLU A 59 18.05 9.53 -1.53
N ILE A 60 17.83 10.77 -1.96
CA ILE A 60 18.50 11.39 -3.10
C ILE A 60 19.92 11.84 -2.74
N LYS A 61 20.11 12.43 -1.54
CA LYS A 61 21.44 12.92 -1.11
C LYS A 61 22.46 11.79 -0.99
N ASN A 62 22.03 10.59 -0.58
CA ASN A 62 22.94 9.47 -0.38
C ASN A 62 23.66 9.04 -1.67
N PRO A 63 22.96 8.65 -2.77
CA PRO A 63 23.64 8.30 -4.01
C PRO A 63 24.38 9.50 -4.63
N LEU A 64 23.85 10.72 -4.53
CA LEU A 64 24.57 11.91 -5.00
C LEU A 64 25.88 12.13 -4.22
N GLY A 65 25.88 11.84 -2.92
CA GLY A 65 27.10 11.87 -2.10
C GLY A 65 28.15 10.87 -2.57
N GLY A 66 27.72 9.64 -2.88
CA GLY A 66 28.58 8.60 -3.44
C GLY A 66 29.17 8.97 -4.82
N ILE A 67 28.33 9.43 -5.73
CA ILE A 67 28.75 9.92 -7.06
C ILE A 67 29.77 11.06 -6.91
N ARG A 68 29.48 12.04 -6.07
CA ARG A 68 30.37 13.19 -5.84
C ARG A 68 31.69 12.75 -5.23
N GLY A 69 31.68 11.83 -4.24
CA GLY A 69 32.89 11.30 -3.61
C GLY A 69 33.79 10.59 -4.60
N ALA A 70 33.23 9.67 -5.39
CA ALA A 70 33.99 8.98 -6.43
C ALA A 70 34.53 9.94 -7.51
N ALA A 71 33.74 10.91 -7.94
CA ALA A 71 34.18 11.93 -8.89
C ALA A 71 35.30 12.82 -8.34
N GLN A 72 35.28 13.12 -7.02
CA GLN A 72 36.37 13.85 -6.39
C GLN A 72 37.66 13.05 -6.30
N LEU A 73 37.59 11.75 -6.05
CA LEU A 73 38.76 10.86 -6.07
C LEU A 73 39.42 10.84 -7.45
N LEU A 74 38.63 10.82 -8.51
CA LEU A 74 39.13 10.84 -9.90
C LEU A 74 39.86 12.15 -10.29
N GLN A 75 39.77 13.22 -9.48
CA GLN A 75 40.55 14.45 -9.69
C GLN A 75 42.00 14.35 -9.22
N TYR A 76 42.35 13.31 -8.45
CA TYR A 76 43.71 13.01 -8.02
C TYR A 76 44.36 12.01 -8.99
N GLU A 77 45.67 11.89 -8.91
CA GLU A 77 46.37 10.79 -9.60
C GLU A 77 46.03 9.47 -8.93
N VAL A 78 45.15 8.71 -9.55
CA VAL A 78 44.71 7.39 -9.15
C VAL A 78 45.20 6.35 -10.15
N ASP A 79 45.52 5.14 -9.71
CA ASP A 79 45.88 4.05 -10.60
C ASP A 79 44.66 3.55 -11.44
N GLN A 80 44.89 2.63 -12.37
CA GLN A 80 43.85 2.15 -13.23
C GLN A 80 42.76 1.38 -12.46
N GLN A 81 43.14 0.62 -11.44
CA GLN A 81 42.18 -0.15 -10.61
C GLN A 81 41.29 0.75 -9.79
N GLU A 82 41.84 1.78 -9.16
CA GLU A 82 41.08 2.79 -8.38
C GLU A 82 40.15 3.58 -9.29
N ARG A 83 40.56 3.87 -10.54
CA ARG A 83 39.75 4.55 -11.54
C ARG A 83 38.53 3.72 -11.94
N ASP A 84 38.75 2.42 -12.18
CA ASP A 84 37.68 1.50 -12.55
C ASP A 84 36.68 1.32 -11.40
N GLN A 85 37.17 1.22 -10.16
CA GLN A 85 36.29 1.16 -8.97
C GLN A 85 35.46 2.45 -8.79
N CYS A 86 36.04 3.61 -9.00
CA CYS A 86 35.31 4.88 -8.95
C CYS A 86 34.23 4.96 -10.03
N ALA A 87 34.53 4.49 -11.24
CA ALA A 87 33.59 4.45 -12.34
C ALA A 87 32.41 3.49 -12.04
N GLU A 88 32.69 2.29 -11.55
CA GLU A 88 31.66 1.33 -11.12
C GLU A 88 30.78 1.91 -10.03
N LEU A 89 31.35 2.55 -9.00
CA LEU A 89 30.58 3.19 -7.95
C LEU A 89 29.66 4.29 -8.46
N ILE A 90 30.12 5.13 -9.40
CA ILE A 90 29.31 6.18 -10.02
C ILE A 90 28.12 5.56 -10.76
N ILE A 91 28.34 4.50 -11.53
CA ILE A 91 27.30 3.81 -12.30
C ILE A 91 26.28 3.20 -11.33
N GLU A 92 26.74 2.47 -10.30
CA GLU A 92 25.86 1.87 -9.30
C GLU A 92 24.96 2.90 -8.61
N GLN A 93 25.55 4.01 -8.16
CA GLN A 93 24.79 5.05 -7.47
C GLN A 93 23.84 5.80 -8.43
N ALA A 94 24.18 5.98 -9.68
CA ALA A 94 23.31 6.54 -10.72
C ALA A 94 22.12 5.62 -11.02
N ASP A 95 22.35 4.31 -11.12
CA ASP A 95 21.30 3.31 -11.29
C ASP A 95 20.36 3.26 -10.09
N ARG A 96 20.90 3.33 -8.89
CA ARG A 96 20.11 3.42 -7.65
C ARG A 96 19.23 4.67 -7.63
N LEU A 97 19.74 5.82 -8.07
CA LEU A 97 18.97 7.06 -8.18
C LEU A 97 17.87 6.93 -9.22
N ARG A 98 18.14 6.31 -10.37
CA ARG A 98 17.14 6.05 -11.39
C ARG A 98 16.02 5.16 -10.86
N GLU A 99 16.33 4.06 -10.17
CA GLU A 99 15.35 3.20 -9.55
C GLU A 99 14.49 3.93 -8.50
N LEU A 100 15.09 4.87 -7.74
CA LEU A 100 14.35 5.69 -6.80
C LEU A 100 13.35 6.58 -7.52
N VAL A 101 13.76 7.24 -8.60
CA VAL A 101 12.89 8.09 -9.43
C VAL A 101 11.76 7.28 -10.05
N ASP A 102 12.07 6.10 -10.62
CA ASP A 102 11.07 5.21 -11.21
C ASP A 102 10.05 4.73 -10.15
N ARG A 103 10.50 4.46 -8.93
CA ARG A 103 9.61 4.11 -7.80
C ARG A 103 8.73 5.28 -7.36
N LEU A 104 9.24 6.51 -7.40
CA LEU A 104 8.49 7.72 -7.01
C LEU A 104 7.44 8.14 -8.03
N LEU A 105 7.81 8.12 -9.30
CA LEU A 105 6.91 8.48 -10.37
C LEU A 105 5.82 7.42 -10.56
N GLY A 106 6.01 6.25 -9.94
CA GLY A 106 5.15 5.10 -10.16
C GLY A 106 5.18 4.67 -11.63
N PRO A 107 4.39 3.70 -12.01
CA PRO A 107 4.29 3.32 -13.41
C PRO A 107 3.54 4.42 -14.18
N ASN A 108 4.29 5.35 -14.74
CA ASN A 108 3.80 6.48 -15.55
C ASN A 108 3.09 6.05 -16.85
N GLN A 109 3.09 4.77 -17.16
CA GLN A 109 2.40 4.23 -18.32
C GLN A 109 1.01 3.76 -17.93
N LEU A 110 0.02 4.17 -18.73
CA LEU A 110 -1.33 3.63 -18.64
C LEU A 110 -1.25 2.09 -18.70
N PRO A 111 -2.04 1.38 -17.87
CA PRO A 111 -2.00 -0.07 -17.85
C PRO A 111 -2.42 -0.65 -19.21
N HIS A 112 -1.61 -1.56 -19.74
CA HIS A 112 -1.96 -2.33 -20.92
C HIS A 112 -2.86 -3.50 -20.53
N LYS A 113 -4.15 -3.19 -20.31
CA LYS A 113 -5.12 -4.20 -19.88
C LYS A 113 -5.46 -5.16 -21.00
N SER A 114 -5.48 -6.46 -20.70
CA SER A 114 -5.93 -7.54 -21.55
C SER A 114 -6.67 -8.60 -20.73
N TYR A 115 -7.44 -9.46 -21.39
CA TYR A 115 -8.07 -10.59 -20.70
C TYR A 115 -7.03 -11.62 -20.33
N GLY A 116 -6.85 -11.89 -19.04
CA GLY A 116 -5.86 -12.81 -18.50
C GLY A 116 -6.38 -13.60 -17.29
N ASN A 117 -5.73 -14.70 -17.01
CA ASN A 117 -6.04 -15.54 -15.83
C ASN A 117 -5.32 -14.98 -14.61
N ILE A 118 -6.09 -14.58 -13.60
CA ILE A 118 -5.53 -14.00 -12.37
C ILE A 118 -4.65 -15.00 -11.60
N HIS A 119 -5.04 -16.27 -11.55
CA HIS A 119 -4.26 -17.29 -10.84
C HIS A 119 -2.88 -17.50 -11.48
N GLN A 120 -2.78 -17.37 -12.80
CA GLN A 120 -1.50 -17.46 -13.50
C GLN A 120 -0.59 -16.28 -13.10
N ALA A 121 -1.14 -15.07 -12.96
CA ALA A 121 -0.40 -13.91 -12.47
C ALA A 121 0.10 -14.14 -11.04
N LEU A 122 -0.76 -14.65 -10.15
CA LEU A 122 -0.40 -14.95 -8.76
C LEU A 122 0.69 -16.03 -8.67
N GLU A 123 0.55 -17.13 -9.41
CA GLU A 123 1.53 -18.23 -9.41
C GLU A 123 2.94 -17.79 -9.86
N SER A 124 3.01 -16.91 -10.85
CA SER A 124 4.28 -16.36 -11.33
C SER A 124 5.02 -15.60 -10.23
N VAL A 125 4.28 -14.77 -9.47
CA VAL A 125 4.85 -13.99 -8.35
C VAL A 125 5.26 -14.89 -7.20
N ILE A 126 4.40 -15.85 -6.83
CA ILE A 126 4.67 -16.80 -5.77
C ILE A 126 5.94 -17.57 -6.04
N LYS A 127 6.08 -18.11 -7.26
CA LYS A 127 7.27 -18.83 -7.67
C LYS A 127 8.53 -17.98 -7.53
N LEU A 128 8.46 -16.71 -7.91
CA LEU A 128 9.59 -15.77 -7.80
C LEU A 128 9.91 -15.46 -6.33
N SER A 129 8.90 -15.14 -5.51
CA SER A 129 9.09 -14.76 -4.11
C SER A 129 9.59 -15.90 -3.22
N MET A 130 9.32 -17.15 -3.59
CA MET A 130 9.77 -18.31 -2.85
C MET A 130 11.20 -18.76 -3.17
N LEU A 131 11.81 -18.26 -4.25
CA LEU A 131 13.22 -18.53 -4.55
C LEU A 131 14.17 -17.93 -3.51
N ASP A 132 13.80 -16.78 -2.93
CA ASP A 132 14.59 -16.05 -1.94
C ASP A 132 14.15 -16.36 -0.49
N ASN A 133 13.33 -17.42 -0.28
CA ASN A 133 12.73 -17.73 1.02
C ASN A 133 13.78 -18.32 1.99
N SER A 134 14.52 -17.46 2.67
CA SER A 134 15.45 -17.82 3.75
C SER A 134 14.74 -18.12 5.08
N ALA A 135 13.52 -17.61 5.28
CA ALA A 135 12.67 -17.89 6.42
C ALA A 135 11.77 -19.10 6.14
N ASN A 136 11.46 -19.90 7.17
CA ASN A 136 10.57 -21.06 7.04
C ASN A 136 9.10 -20.63 6.91
N ILE A 137 8.74 -20.04 5.76
CA ILE A 137 7.41 -19.50 5.47
C ILE A 137 6.60 -20.53 4.69
N THR A 138 5.44 -20.90 5.22
CA THR A 138 4.46 -21.79 4.56
C THR A 138 3.49 -20.93 3.76
N LEU A 139 3.24 -21.31 2.50
CA LEU A 139 2.29 -20.61 1.65
C LEU A 139 1.05 -21.46 1.43
N VAL A 140 -0.12 -20.92 1.81
CA VAL A 140 -1.43 -21.59 1.67
C VAL A 140 -2.24 -20.89 0.57
N LYS A 141 -2.74 -21.67 -0.39
CA LYS A 141 -3.51 -21.17 -1.52
C LYS A 141 -4.96 -21.63 -1.41
N ASP A 142 -5.89 -20.68 -1.49
CA ASP A 142 -7.33 -20.90 -1.46
C ASP A 142 -7.98 -20.18 -2.65
N TYR A 143 -7.84 -20.77 -3.82
CA TYR A 143 -8.30 -20.19 -5.08
C TYR A 143 -9.70 -20.66 -5.45
N ASP A 144 -10.52 -19.73 -5.92
CA ASP A 144 -11.81 -20.02 -6.54
C ASP A 144 -11.60 -20.32 -8.03
N PRO A 145 -11.74 -21.59 -8.45
CA PRO A 145 -11.50 -21.99 -9.85
C PRO A 145 -12.56 -21.47 -10.82
N SER A 146 -13.67 -20.91 -10.32
CA SER A 146 -14.76 -20.38 -11.15
C SER A 146 -14.48 -18.97 -11.67
N ILE A 147 -13.37 -18.35 -11.26
CA ILE A 147 -13.01 -17.00 -11.70
C ILE A 147 -12.66 -17.02 -13.19
N PRO A 148 -13.41 -16.29 -14.05
CA PRO A 148 -13.10 -16.19 -15.47
C PRO A 148 -11.87 -15.33 -15.72
N ASN A 149 -11.39 -15.27 -16.96
CA ASN A 149 -10.41 -14.28 -17.35
C ASN A 149 -10.91 -12.87 -17.06
N VAL A 150 -10.04 -12.05 -16.45
CA VAL A 150 -10.32 -10.67 -16.04
C VAL A 150 -9.53 -9.68 -16.90
N TYR A 151 -10.09 -8.49 -17.11
CA TYR A 151 -9.47 -7.45 -17.92
C TYR A 151 -8.50 -6.62 -17.06
N ILE A 152 -7.23 -7.02 -17.11
CA ILE A 152 -6.15 -6.49 -16.25
C ILE A 152 -4.85 -6.30 -17.04
N ASP A 153 -3.97 -5.46 -16.52
CA ASP A 153 -2.55 -5.49 -16.85
C ASP A 153 -1.86 -6.47 -15.91
N GLN A 154 -1.49 -7.63 -16.45
CA GLN A 154 -0.95 -8.73 -15.66
C GLN A 154 0.36 -8.34 -14.94
N SER A 155 1.23 -7.57 -15.59
CA SER A 155 2.51 -7.13 -15.04
C SER A 155 2.32 -6.19 -13.84
N LYS A 156 1.35 -5.29 -13.93
CA LYS A 156 0.98 -4.36 -12.84
C LYS A 156 0.38 -5.09 -11.64
N ILE A 157 -0.52 -6.05 -11.90
CA ILE A 157 -1.09 -6.88 -10.83
C ILE A 157 -0.01 -7.75 -10.17
N GLN A 158 0.92 -8.31 -10.94
CA GLN A 158 2.07 -9.02 -10.38
C GLN A 158 2.90 -8.14 -9.47
N GLN A 159 3.13 -6.88 -9.83
CA GLN A 159 3.85 -5.91 -9.01
C GLN A 159 3.09 -5.62 -7.69
N VAL A 160 1.76 -5.44 -7.73
CA VAL A 160 0.93 -5.28 -6.52
C VAL A 160 1.13 -6.46 -5.57
N VAL A 161 0.94 -7.67 -6.10
CA VAL A 161 1.04 -8.91 -5.32
C VAL A 161 2.43 -9.10 -4.73
N LEU A 162 3.47 -8.83 -5.52
CA LEU A 162 4.87 -8.93 -5.08
C LEU A 162 5.16 -7.96 -3.92
N ASN A 163 4.67 -6.72 -4.00
CA ASN A 163 4.85 -5.73 -2.94
C ASN A 163 4.19 -6.18 -1.63
N ILE A 164 2.98 -6.75 -1.71
CA ILE A 164 2.27 -7.24 -0.52
C ILE A 164 2.94 -8.50 0.05
N ILE A 165 3.31 -9.47 -0.80
CA ILE A 165 4.00 -10.70 -0.34
C ILE A 165 5.34 -10.37 0.31
N ARG A 166 6.13 -9.46 -0.27
CA ARG A 166 7.40 -9.02 0.32
C ARG A 166 7.20 -8.37 1.70
N ASN A 167 6.14 -7.58 1.86
CA ASN A 167 5.82 -7.01 3.17
C ASN A 167 5.47 -8.09 4.20
N ALA A 168 4.68 -9.09 3.82
CA ALA A 168 4.34 -10.23 4.66
C ALA A 168 5.59 -11.05 5.01
N GLN A 169 6.46 -11.38 4.04
CA GLN A 169 7.72 -12.09 4.28
C GLN A 169 8.63 -11.34 5.26
N GLN A 170 8.73 -10.02 5.11
CA GLN A 170 9.51 -9.18 6.01
C GLN A 170 8.93 -9.08 7.43
N ALA A 171 7.63 -9.30 7.61
CA ALA A 171 6.99 -9.37 8.92
C ALA A 171 7.19 -10.75 9.60
N LEU A 172 7.45 -11.79 8.82
CA LEU A 172 7.61 -13.19 9.27
C LEU A 172 9.10 -13.59 9.39
N VAL A 173 9.87 -12.82 10.14
CA VAL A 173 11.33 -13.04 10.30
C VAL A 173 11.66 -14.44 10.83
N ASP A 174 10.87 -14.94 11.77
CA ASP A 174 11.04 -16.25 12.40
C ASP A 174 10.26 -17.37 11.70
N GLY A 175 9.72 -17.11 10.52
CA GLY A 175 8.82 -18.01 9.79
C GLY A 175 7.36 -17.75 10.08
N GLY A 176 6.48 -18.46 9.38
CA GLY A 176 5.05 -18.32 9.54
C GLY A 176 4.24 -18.76 8.33
N GLU A 177 3.03 -18.29 8.22
CA GLU A 177 2.10 -18.63 7.14
C GLU A 177 1.67 -17.39 6.38
N ILE A 178 1.72 -17.47 5.03
CA ILE A 178 1.09 -16.50 4.14
C ILE A 178 -0.02 -17.23 3.41
N ARG A 179 -1.24 -16.70 3.48
CA ARG A 179 -2.42 -17.25 2.82
C ARG A 179 -2.89 -16.35 1.70
N ILE A 180 -3.10 -16.90 0.50
CA ILE A 180 -3.62 -16.18 -0.65
C ILE A 180 -4.97 -16.78 -1.03
N LYS A 181 -6.01 -15.95 -0.96
CA LYS A 181 -7.39 -16.33 -1.25
C LYS A 181 -7.94 -15.49 -2.39
N THR A 182 -8.65 -16.13 -3.32
CA THR A 182 -9.38 -15.44 -4.40
C THR A 182 -10.84 -15.78 -4.37
N ARG A 183 -11.73 -14.80 -4.59
CA ARG A 183 -13.19 -14.98 -4.66
C ARG A 183 -13.80 -13.98 -5.64
N ILE A 184 -14.96 -14.35 -6.19
CA ILE A 184 -15.82 -13.38 -6.86
C ILE A 184 -16.82 -12.86 -5.85
N ASN A 185 -16.81 -11.56 -5.65
CA ASN A 185 -17.79 -10.89 -4.81
C ASN A 185 -18.88 -10.28 -5.72
N HIS A 186 -20.13 -10.67 -5.46
CA HIS A 186 -21.30 -10.09 -6.12
C HIS A 186 -21.78 -8.91 -5.26
N GLN A 187 -21.35 -7.69 -5.58
CA GLN A 187 -21.86 -6.52 -4.86
C GLN A 187 -23.37 -6.44 -5.03
N HIS A 188 -24.06 -6.28 -3.90
CA HIS A 188 -25.51 -6.11 -3.86
C HIS A 188 -25.94 -4.95 -4.75
N ARG A 189 -27.00 -5.17 -5.53
CA ARG A 189 -27.62 -4.22 -6.45
C ARG A 189 -27.82 -2.86 -5.79
N ARG A 190 -27.11 -1.84 -6.24
CA ARG A 190 -27.62 -0.47 -6.06
C ARG A 190 -28.78 -0.27 -7.02
N PRO A 191 -29.94 0.29 -6.58
CA PRO A 191 -31.07 0.53 -7.46
C PRO A 191 -30.62 1.31 -8.72
N GLY A 192 -30.93 0.77 -9.91
CA GLY A 192 -30.60 1.41 -11.19
C GLY A 192 -29.23 1.12 -11.80
N LYS A 193 -28.38 0.28 -11.19
CA LYS A 193 -27.10 -0.16 -11.79
C LYS A 193 -27.05 -1.68 -11.94
N ALA A 194 -26.44 -2.16 -13.03
CA ALA A 194 -26.17 -3.58 -13.24
C ALA A 194 -25.26 -4.11 -12.09
N PRO A 195 -25.44 -5.37 -11.65
CA PRO A 195 -24.60 -5.98 -10.63
C PRO A 195 -23.16 -6.05 -11.14
N LYS A 196 -22.25 -5.35 -10.45
CA LYS A 196 -20.83 -5.37 -10.78
C LYS A 196 -20.19 -6.56 -10.08
N LYS A 197 -19.65 -7.49 -10.85
CA LYS A 197 -18.81 -8.58 -10.30
C LYS A 197 -17.46 -7.98 -9.94
N THR A 198 -17.00 -8.18 -8.72
CA THR A 198 -15.71 -7.71 -8.24
C THR A 198 -14.85 -8.91 -7.90
N LEU A 199 -13.63 -8.97 -8.44
CA LEU A 199 -12.62 -9.93 -8.04
C LEU A 199 -12.04 -9.48 -6.70
N LEU A 200 -12.08 -10.35 -5.69
CA LEU A 200 -11.40 -10.19 -4.41
C LEU A 200 -10.14 -11.05 -4.41
N ILE A 201 -9.01 -10.42 -4.14
CA ILE A 201 -7.74 -11.08 -3.83
C ILE A 201 -7.39 -10.70 -2.41
N GLN A 202 -7.30 -11.66 -1.52
CA GLN A 202 -6.91 -11.47 -0.13
C GLN A 202 -5.58 -12.15 0.11
N ILE A 203 -4.61 -11.40 0.64
CA ILE A 203 -3.30 -11.91 1.05
C ILE A 203 -3.21 -11.63 2.54
N SER A 204 -3.01 -12.66 3.35
CA SER A 204 -2.92 -12.51 4.80
C SER A 204 -1.71 -13.27 5.34
N ASP A 205 -1.11 -12.73 6.39
CA ASP A 205 -0.03 -13.35 7.14
C ASP A 205 -0.41 -13.52 8.62
N ASN A 206 0.30 -14.36 9.33
CA ASN A 206 0.15 -14.58 10.76
C ASN A 206 1.26 -13.87 11.57
N GLY A 207 1.78 -12.78 11.05
CA GLY A 207 2.81 -11.97 11.67
C GLY A 207 2.36 -11.16 12.89
N PRO A 208 3.22 -10.26 13.38
CA PRO A 208 2.95 -9.48 14.59
C PRO A 208 1.81 -8.47 14.45
N GLY A 209 1.33 -8.24 13.23
CA GLY A 209 0.33 -7.21 12.94
C GLY A 209 0.94 -5.82 12.74
N ILE A 210 0.08 -4.86 12.47
CA ILE A 210 0.44 -3.48 12.18
C ILE A 210 0.02 -2.59 13.35
N ASP A 211 0.90 -1.67 13.76
CA ASP A 211 0.59 -0.68 14.80
C ASP A 211 -0.62 0.18 14.38
N LYS A 212 -1.51 0.44 15.34
CA LYS A 212 -2.74 1.23 15.09
C LYS A 212 -2.45 2.61 14.51
N ASN A 213 -1.35 3.24 14.93
CA ASN A 213 -0.96 4.56 14.45
C ASN A 213 -0.48 4.54 12.99
N LEU A 214 0.03 3.40 12.52
CA LEU A 214 0.47 3.22 11.14
C LEU A 214 -0.68 2.82 10.21
N LYS A 215 -1.75 2.21 10.73
CA LYS A 215 -2.85 1.69 9.91
C LYS A 215 -3.49 2.79 9.04
N GLU A 216 -3.67 3.99 9.58
CA GLU A 216 -4.30 5.11 8.86
C GLU A 216 -3.40 5.70 7.77
N THR A 217 -2.09 5.53 7.91
CA THR A 217 -1.09 6.10 6.98
C THR A 217 -0.35 5.04 6.16
N LEU A 218 -0.77 3.78 6.27
CA LEU A 218 -0.09 2.62 5.69
C LEU A 218 0.17 2.73 4.17
N PHE A 219 -0.78 3.34 3.45
CA PHE A 219 -0.69 3.54 2.01
C PHE A 219 -0.04 4.87 1.62
N TYR A 220 0.36 5.71 2.57
CA TYR A 220 1.06 6.93 2.23
C TYR A 220 2.51 6.61 1.85
N PRO A 221 3.03 7.27 0.81
CA PRO A 221 4.39 7.04 0.36
C PRO A 221 5.41 7.30 1.48
N MET A 222 6.46 6.48 1.53
CA MET A 222 7.58 6.58 2.48
C MET A 222 7.22 6.42 3.97
N ILE A 223 6.04 5.91 4.27
CA ILE A 223 5.69 5.48 5.63
C ILE A 223 6.23 4.07 5.84
N THR A 224 7.18 3.95 6.75
CA THR A 224 7.78 2.67 7.14
C THR A 224 8.32 2.75 8.56
N ASN A 225 8.22 1.67 9.30
CA ASN A 225 8.88 1.48 10.59
C ASN A 225 10.15 0.61 10.46
N LYS A 226 10.56 0.26 9.23
CA LYS A 226 11.70 -0.61 8.94
C LYS A 226 12.91 0.22 8.59
N GLU A 227 14.09 -0.10 9.16
CA GLU A 227 15.34 0.64 8.93
C GLU A 227 15.76 0.69 7.45
N ASN A 228 15.49 -0.39 6.69
CA ASN A 228 15.83 -0.50 5.26
C ASN A 228 14.62 -0.47 4.33
N GLY A 229 13.44 -0.10 4.83
CA GLY A 229 12.21 -0.05 4.04
C GLY A 229 12.06 1.30 3.31
N SER A 230 11.86 1.28 1.99
CA SER A 230 11.58 2.51 1.22
C SER A 230 10.20 3.13 1.54
N GLY A 231 9.29 2.38 2.16
CA GLY A 231 7.91 2.82 2.41
C GLY A 231 7.07 3.09 1.15
N LEU A 232 7.56 2.69 -0.03
CA LEU A 232 6.89 2.96 -1.32
C LEU A 232 6.05 1.78 -1.83
N GLY A 233 6.29 0.56 -1.34
CA GLY A 233 5.66 -0.64 -1.90
C GLY A 233 4.13 -0.63 -1.83
N LEU A 234 3.54 -0.22 -0.70
CA LEU A 234 2.09 -0.20 -0.52
C LEU A 234 1.43 0.98 -1.24
N SER A 235 2.06 2.14 -1.30
CA SER A 235 1.56 3.29 -2.07
C SER A 235 1.55 3.01 -3.59
N ILE A 236 2.58 2.32 -4.09
CA ILE A 236 2.61 1.82 -5.48
C ILE A 236 1.49 0.80 -5.70
N ALA A 237 1.32 -0.14 -4.78
CA ALA A 237 0.25 -1.13 -4.88
C ALA A 237 -1.12 -0.46 -4.96
N GLN A 238 -1.40 0.54 -4.11
CA GLN A 238 -2.63 1.32 -4.16
C GLN A 238 -2.83 2.00 -5.51
N THR A 239 -1.82 2.74 -5.99
CA THR A 239 -1.88 3.42 -7.30
C THR A 239 -2.19 2.44 -8.44
N LEU A 240 -1.57 1.26 -8.44
CA LEU A 240 -1.78 0.25 -9.47
C LEU A 240 -3.19 -0.36 -9.41
N VAL A 241 -3.71 -0.57 -8.20
CA VAL A 241 -5.07 -1.07 -7.98
C VAL A 241 -6.10 -0.01 -8.41
N ASP A 242 -5.87 1.27 -8.08
CA ASP A 242 -6.73 2.39 -8.52
C ASP A 242 -6.76 2.51 -10.05
N GLN A 243 -5.61 2.31 -10.74
CA GLN A 243 -5.55 2.25 -12.21
C GLN A 243 -6.37 1.10 -12.81
N HIS A 244 -6.71 0.09 -12.01
CA HIS A 244 -7.59 -1.02 -12.39
C HIS A 244 -9.04 -0.83 -11.91
N ASP A 245 -9.42 0.38 -11.51
CA ASP A 245 -10.74 0.69 -10.93
C ASP A 245 -11.06 -0.17 -9.70
N GLY A 246 -10.02 -0.60 -8.99
CA GLY A 246 -10.08 -1.40 -7.78
C GLY A 246 -10.00 -0.57 -6.53
N HIS A 247 -9.92 -1.25 -5.40
CA HIS A 247 -9.67 -0.67 -4.09
C HIS A 247 -8.83 -1.65 -3.26
N ILE A 248 -7.96 -1.13 -2.40
CA ILE A 248 -7.13 -1.93 -1.49
C ILE A 248 -7.38 -1.49 -0.06
N ASP A 249 -7.65 -2.45 0.81
CA ASP A 249 -7.85 -2.27 2.23
C ASP A 249 -6.89 -3.15 3.02
N CYS A 250 -6.63 -2.78 4.28
CA CYS A 250 -5.82 -3.56 5.20
C CYS A 250 -6.52 -3.72 6.54
N ASP A 251 -6.75 -4.97 6.93
CA ASP A 251 -7.17 -5.34 8.27
C ASP A 251 -6.02 -6.03 8.99
N SER A 252 -5.73 -5.58 10.21
CA SER A 252 -4.61 -6.11 10.96
C SER A 252 -4.89 -6.15 12.47
N TRP A 253 -4.51 -7.28 13.08
CA TRP A 253 -4.42 -7.50 14.52
C TRP A 253 -3.30 -8.51 14.78
N PRO A 254 -2.74 -8.61 16.00
CA PRO A 254 -1.64 -9.54 16.29
C PRO A 254 -1.98 -10.97 15.87
N GLY A 255 -1.09 -11.58 15.07
CA GLY A 255 -1.26 -12.91 14.49
C GLY A 255 -2.07 -12.95 13.18
N HIS A 256 -2.45 -11.79 12.65
CA HIS A 256 -3.17 -11.70 11.37
C HIS A 256 -3.03 -10.31 10.72
N THR A 257 -2.59 -10.28 9.51
CA THR A 257 -2.55 -9.09 8.65
C THR A 257 -2.95 -9.42 7.23
#